data_4ffde467a3d551b24b6386d43f1de647
#
_entry.id   4ffde467a3d551b24b6386d43f1de647
#
_cell.length_a   1.000
_cell.length_b   1.000
_cell.length_c   1.000
_cell.angle_alpha   90.00
_cell.angle_beta   90.00
_cell.angle_gamma   90.00
#
_symmetry.space_group_name_H-M   'P 1'
#
loop_
_entity.id
_entity.type
_entity.pdbx_description
1 polymer ?
#
loop_
_entity_poly.entity_id
_entity_poly.type
_entity_poly.pdbx_seq_one_letter_code
_entity_poly.pdbx_strand_id
1 'polypeptide(L)'
;MTKRLCTEYVDPRGLETILANRLIPLDKGEGAVRPIGVGEVLRRIMGQCVTKVTKPDVIDASGSLQVCAGHKSGSEAAIHAMRELFEHDNSDAVLLIDASNTFNSLNRATALHNIRVLCPSIAAYAINTYREPARVFIVGGQELRSSEGTTQGDPLAMSLYAISLQPLITRLQVKSAASQCWYADDATGCGPLGDVKTWWDELMVSGPPLGYFPNPQKCWLIVKPEKERPAKEIFSETTINITTEGRKHLGAALGSRDFFEEHVDEKVEEWVAQVTRLAEFATTQPQPSYAAFVFGLRHRWTYFLRTLPDIAPFLELLERAISRSEIHQGTGASFKILTNR
;
A
#
# COMPACT_ATOMS: atom_id res chain seq x y z
N MET A 1 5.87 30.09 -9.88
CA MET A 1 4.65 29.60 -9.18
C MET A 1 4.97 28.58 -8.12
N THR A 2 5.60 27.43 -8.42
CA THR A 2 5.93 26.37 -7.44
C THR A 2 6.67 26.90 -6.21
N LYS A 3 7.76 27.67 -6.40
CA LYS A 3 8.51 28.26 -5.29
C LYS A 3 7.60 29.07 -4.37
N ARG A 4 6.74 29.93 -4.92
CA ARG A 4 5.82 30.75 -4.13
C ARG A 4 4.84 29.91 -3.32
N LEU A 5 4.27 28.83 -3.88
CA LEU A 5 3.39 27.91 -3.15
C LEU A 5 4.10 27.15 -2.01
N CYS A 6 5.43 26.97 -2.12
CA CYS A 6 6.22 26.29 -1.09
C CYS A 6 6.70 27.25 0.02
N THR A 7 6.72 28.57 -0.23
CA THR A 7 7.33 29.56 0.69
C THR A 7 6.35 30.58 1.24
N GLU A 8 5.19 30.73 0.64
CA GLU A 8 4.21 31.75 1.00
C GLU A 8 2.80 31.14 1.12
N TYR A 9 1.95 31.72 1.95
CA TYR A 9 0.53 31.45 1.93
C TYR A 9 -0.14 32.29 0.86
N VAL A 10 -0.74 31.61 -0.11
CA VAL A 10 -1.38 32.24 -1.28
C VAL A 10 -2.90 32.33 -1.07
N ASP A 11 -3.54 33.40 -1.53
CA ASP A 11 -5.01 33.53 -1.47
C ASP A 11 -5.67 32.34 -2.17
N PRO A 12 -6.52 31.56 -1.49
CA PRO A 12 -7.18 30.38 -2.06
C PRO A 12 -7.97 30.65 -3.32
N ARG A 13 -8.60 31.82 -3.43
CA ARG A 13 -9.37 32.24 -4.61
C ARG A 13 -8.55 32.26 -5.89
N GLY A 14 -7.26 32.58 -5.79
CA GLY A 14 -6.33 32.53 -6.91
C GLY A 14 -5.89 31.12 -7.30
N LEU A 15 -6.19 30.11 -6.47
CA LEU A 15 -5.77 28.72 -6.68
C LEU A 15 -6.93 27.79 -7.10
N GLU A 16 -8.18 28.23 -7.02
CA GLU A 16 -9.35 27.37 -7.18
C GLU A 16 -9.31 26.53 -8.46
N THR A 17 -8.98 27.15 -9.58
CA THR A 17 -8.90 26.46 -10.88
C THR A 17 -7.77 25.43 -10.94
N ILE A 18 -6.62 25.73 -10.31
CA ILE A 18 -5.45 24.83 -10.31
C ILE A 18 -5.67 23.65 -9.35
N LEU A 19 -6.44 23.85 -8.28
CA LEU A 19 -6.73 22.83 -7.29
C LEU A 19 -7.93 21.95 -7.66
N ALA A 20 -8.68 22.32 -8.70
CA ALA A 20 -9.80 21.54 -9.20
C ALA A 20 -9.35 20.15 -9.68
N ASN A 21 -10.23 19.16 -9.51
CA ASN A 21 -9.98 17.78 -9.91
C ASN A 21 -11.12 17.24 -10.75
N ARG A 22 -10.82 16.35 -11.69
CA ARG A 22 -11.82 15.50 -12.34
C ARG A 22 -11.87 14.16 -11.64
N LEU A 23 -13.06 13.72 -11.24
CA LEU A 23 -13.26 12.41 -10.61
C LEU A 23 -13.35 11.33 -11.68
N ILE A 24 -12.54 10.29 -11.51
CA ILE A 24 -12.61 9.06 -12.30
C ILE A 24 -12.95 7.92 -11.34
N PRO A 25 -14.14 7.32 -11.46
CA PRO A 25 -14.50 6.14 -10.68
C PRO A 25 -13.79 4.92 -11.26
N LEU A 26 -12.95 4.25 -10.47
CA LEU A 26 -12.39 2.95 -10.81
C LEU A 26 -13.22 1.86 -10.14
N ASP A 27 -13.69 0.91 -10.93
CA ASP A 27 -14.43 -0.25 -10.44
C ASP A 27 -13.52 -1.11 -9.54
N LYS A 28 -14.02 -1.45 -8.36
CA LYS A 28 -13.39 -2.39 -7.42
C LYS A 28 -14.05 -3.76 -7.42
N GLY A 29 -15.07 -3.97 -8.25
CA GLY A 29 -15.97 -5.13 -8.18
C GLY A 29 -17.08 -4.96 -7.14
N GLU A 30 -18.11 -5.80 -7.23
CA GLU A 30 -19.26 -5.84 -6.29
C GLU A 30 -19.97 -4.48 -6.10
N GLY A 31 -19.92 -3.60 -7.09
CA GLY A 31 -20.52 -2.27 -7.04
C GLY A 31 -19.73 -1.24 -6.23
N ALA A 32 -18.57 -1.59 -5.72
CA ALA A 32 -17.68 -0.67 -5.01
C ALA A 32 -16.83 0.15 -5.99
N VAL A 33 -16.59 1.42 -5.66
CA VAL A 33 -15.85 2.36 -6.52
C VAL A 33 -14.68 2.99 -5.75
N ARG A 34 -13.51 3.06 -6.41
CA ARG A 34 -12.38 3.87 -5.93
C ARG A 34 -12.42 5.24 -6.62
N PRO A 35 -12.64 6.35 -5.88
CA PRO A 35 -12.66 7.68 -6.46
C PRO A 35 -11.23 8.19 -6.70
N ILE A 36 -10.82 8.31 -7.96
CA ILE A 36 -9.52 8.88 -8.33
C ILE A 36 -9.72 10.32 -8.77
N GLY A 37 -9.05 11.25 -8.09
CA GLY A 37 -9.03 12.66 -8.46
C GLY A 37 -7.87 12.97 -9.40
N VAL A 38 -8.18 13.29 -10.65
CA VAL A 38 -7.17 13.74 -11.62
C VAL A 38 -7.11 15.27 -11.57
N GLY A 39 -6.07 15.79 -10.93
CA GLY A 39 -5.81 17.23 -10.85
C GLY A 39 -5.21 17.82 -12.14
N GLU A 40 -5.20 19.13 -12.21
CA GLU A 40 -4.60 19.90 -13.30
C GLU A 40 -3.14 19.51 -13.54
N VAL A 41 -2.71 19.54 -14.81
CA VAL A 41 -1.36 19.14 -15.23
C VAL A 41 -0.28 19.95 -14.52
N LEU A 42 -0.47 21.26 -14.40
CA LEU A 42 0.46 22.14 -13.69
C LEU A 42 0.60 21.75 -12.21
N ARG A 43 -0.52 21.47 -11.54
CA ARG A 43 -0.51 20.99 -10.13
C ARG A 43 0.27 19.71 -10.02
N ARG A 44 0.06 18.75 -10.91
CA ARG A 44 0.75 17.45 -10.89
C ARG A 44 2.26 17.62 -11.10
N ILE A 45 2.68 18.47 -12.04
CA ILE A 45 4.10 18.77 -12.27
C ILE A 45 4.70 19.42 -11.03
N MET A 46 4.03 20.43 -10.46
CA MET A 46 4.48 21.09 -9.23
C MET A 46 4.61 20.10 -8.07
N GLY A 47 3.60 19.26 -7.86
CA GLY A 47 3.61 18.22 -6.83
C GLY A 47 4.77 17.25 -7.01
N GLN A 48 5.04 16.77 -8.24
CA GLN A 48 6.19 15.91 -8.53
C GLN A 48 7.53 16.59 -8.24
N CYS A 49 7.67 17.87 -8.58
CA CYS A 49 8.88 18.65 -8.25
C CYS A 49 9.07 18.75 -6.73
N VAL A 50 8.00 19.07 -5.98
CA VAL A 50 8.04 19.15 -4.51
C VAL A 50 8.42 17.79 -3.92
N THR A 51 7.74 16.71 -4.32
CA THR A 51 8.04 15.34 -3.88
C THR A 51 9.52 14.98 -4.10
N LYS A 52 10.07 15.34 -5.27
CA LYS A 52 11.46 15.03 -5.60
C LYS A 52 12.45 15.81 -4.73
N VAL A 53 12.18 17.09 -4.49
CA VAL A 53 13.07 17.96 -3.72
C VAL A 53 13.01 17.64 -2.23
N THR A 54 11.82 17.38 -1.69
CA THR A 54 11.61 17.17 -0.25
C THR A 54 11.65 15.71 0.17
N LYS A 55 12.03 14.81 -0.73
CA LYS A 55 12.06 13.36 -0.46
C LYS A 55 12.82 12.98 0.82
N PRO A 56 14.01 13.51 1.10
CA PRO A 56 14.73 13.20 2.36
C PRO A 56 13.95 13.63 3.60
N ASP A 57 13.38 14.84 3.58
CA ASP A 57 12.61 15.38 4.70
C ASP A 57 11.33 14.58 4.97
N VAL A 58 10.69 14.10 3.88
CA VAL A 58 9.48 13.23 3.96
C VAL A 58 9.84 11.89 4.58
N ILE A 59 10.96 11.27 4.18
CA ILE A 59 11.41 10.00 4.75
C ILE A 59 11.66 10.17 6.25
N ASP A 60 12.38 11.21 6.63
CA ASP A 60 12.69 11.50 8.02
C ASP A 60 11.41 11.75 8.85
N ALA A 61 10.52 12.60 8.36
CA ALA A 61 9.25 12.91 9.00
C ALA A 61 8.28 11.73 9.06
N SER A 62 8.39 10.75 8.16
CA SER A 62 7.56 9.54 8.16
C SER A 62 8.03 8.50 9.18
N GLY A 63 9.22 8.65 9.74
CA GLY A 63 9.80 7.71 10.70
C GLY A 63 10.10 6.34 10.11
N SER A 64 10.62 5.44 10.94
CA SER A 64 11.08 4.11 10.51
C SER A 64 9.97 3.07 10.35
N LEU A 65 8.80 3.29 10.92
CA LEU A 65 7.68 2.33 10.94
C LEU A 65 6.71 2.51 9.77
N GLN A 66 6.65 3.71 9.16
CA GLN A 66 5.84 3.98 7.97
C GLN A 66 6.73 3.93 6.72
N VAL A 67 6.71 2.80 6.04
CA VAL A 67 7.69 2.51 4.97
C VAL A 67 7.21 2.80 3.55
N CYS A 68 6.02 3.41 3.38
CA CYS A 68 5.49 3.73 2.05
C CYS A 68 6.05 5.03 1.45
N ALA A 69 6.45 6.00 2.28
CA ALA A 69 6.79 7.34 1.83
C ALA A 69 8.29 7.47 1.50
N GLY A 70 8.60 7.33 0.21
CA GLY A 70 9.96 7.57 -0.31
C GLY A 70 10.97 6.45 -0.09
N HIS A 71 10.66 5.41 0.70
CA HIS A 71 11.51 4.25 0.88
C HIS A 71 11.55 3.38 -0.37
N LYS A 72 12.74 2.89 -0.73
CA LYS A 72 12.89 1.88 -1.77
C LYS A 72 12.44 0.54 -1.21
N SER A 73 11.63 -0.20 -1.97
CA SER A 73 11.15 -1.54 -1.58
C SER A 73 10.46 -1.57 -0.20
N GLY A 74 9.72 -0.52 0.16
CA GLY A 74 9.06 -0.44 1.46
C GLY A 74 8.07 -1.58 1.72
N SER A 75 7.27 -2.00 0.72
CA SER A 75 6.38 -3.15 0.85
C SER A 75 7.13 -4.46 1.10
N GLU A 76 8.27 -4.64 0.42
CA GLU A 76 9.13 -5.82 0.60
C GLU A 76 9.73 -5.84 2.02
N ALA A 77 10.21 -4.69 2.49
CA ALA A 77 10.72 -4.54 3.86
C ALA A 77 9.65 -4.86 4.91
N ALA A 78 8.42 -4.37 4.71
CA ALA A 78 7.28 -4.66 5.60
C ALA A 78 6.96 -6.16 5.65
N ILE A 79 6.92 -6.83 4.49
CA ILE A 79 6.64 -8.26 4.39
C ILE A 79 7.71 -9.08 5.13
N HIS A 80 8.99 -8.81 4.86
CA HIS A 80 10.10 -9.54 5.49
C HIS A 80 10.12 -9.32 7.01
N ALA A 81 9.98 -8.07 7.47
CA ALA A 81 9.97 -7.76 8.89
C ALA A 81 8.81 -8.46 9.61
N MET A 82 7.59 -8.41 9.05
CA MET A 82 6.43 -9.04 9.70
C MET A 82 6.50 -10.55 9.69
N ARG A 83 7.06 -11.16 8.64
CA ARG A 83 7.28 -12.61 8.59
C ARG A 83 8.29 -13.04 9.66
N GLU A 84 9.47 -12.42 9.69
CA GLU A 84 10.51 -12.72 10.68
C GLU A 84 9.98 -12.56 12.12
N LEU A 85 9.26 -11.48 12.40
CA LEU A 85 8.65 -11.24 13.70
C LEU A 85 7.60 -12.30 14.06
N PHE A 86 6.77 -12.73 13.11
CA PHE A 86 5.73 -13.75 13.35
C PHE A 86 6.33 -15.15 13.54
N GLU A 87 7.39 -15.48 12.82
CA GLU A 87 8.11 -16.77 12.95
C GLU A 87 8.90 -16.86 14.26
N HIS A 88 9.20 -15.73 14.91
CA HIS A 88 9.93 -15.74 16.18
C HIS A 88 9.13 -16.40 17.31
N ASP A 89 9.82 -17.13 18.20
CA ASP A 89 9.19 -17.91 19.30
C ASP A 89 8.37 -17.05 20.27
N ASN A 90 8.76 -15.81 20.49
CA ASN A 90 8.07 -14.87 21.38
C ASN A 90 6.82 -14.22 20.75
N SER A 91 6.48 -14.58 19.54
CA SER A 91 5.30 -14.02 18.84
C SER A 91 4.18 -15.06 18.79
N ASP A 92 3.00 -14.66 19.20
CA ASP A 92 1.79 -15.50 19.17
C ASP A 92 0.95 -15.24 17.93
N ALA A 93 0.93 -13.97 17.48
CA ALA A 93 0.00 -13.49 16.46
C ALA A 93 0.53 -12.31 15.66
N VAL A 94 -0.03 -12.16 14.45
CA VAL A 94 0.08 -10.95 13.64
C VAL A 94 -1.32 -10.50 13.22
N LEU A 95 -1.64 -9.22 13.47
CA LEU A 95 -2.91 -8.59 13.15
C LEU A 95 -2.73 -7.70 11.92
N LEU A 96 -3.47 -8.00 10.86
CA LEU A 96 -3.53 -7.23 9.62
C LEU A 96 -4.77 -6.32 9.65
N ILE A 97 -4.56 -5.03 9.48
CA ILE A 97 -5.63 -4.02 9.51
C ILE A 97 -6.08 -3.67 8.10
N ASP A 98 -7.38 -3.75 7.86
CA ASP A 98 -8.06 -3.10 6.73
C ASP A 98 -8.78 -1.87 7.27
N ALA A 99 -8.46 -0.70 6.77
CA ALA A 99 -9.09 0.54 7.17
C ALA A 99 -9.95 1.14 6.05
N SER A 100 -11.07 1.73 6.43
CA SER A 100 -12.09 2.21 5.49
C SER A 100 -11.76 3.59 4.94
N ASN A 101 -11.78 3.74 3.58
CA ASN A 101 -11.69 5.04 2.89
C ASN A 101 -10.53 5.95 3.30
N THR A 102 -9.44 5.40 3.75
CA THR A 102 -8.36 6.03 4.50
C THR A 102 -7.86 7.37 3.95
N PHE A 103 -7.56 7.42 2.64
CA PHE A 103 -7.13 8.67 2.01
C PHE A 103 -8.21 9.76 1.98
N ASN A 104 -9.48 9.38 1.91
CA ASN A 104 -10.59 10.32 1.82
C ASN A 104 -11.13 10.73 3.19
N SER A 105 -10.94 9.88 4.22
CA SER A 105 -11.43 10.11 5.58
C SER A 105 -10.41 10.77 6.49
N LEU A 106 -9.15 10.89 6.07
CA LEU A 106 -8.10 11.55 6.85
C LEU A 106 -8.56 12.94 7.30
N ASN A 107 -8.53 13.20 8.61
CA ASN A 107 -8.90 14.51 9.15
C ASN A 107 -7.93 15.57 8.64
N ARG A 108 -8.37 16.39 7.72
CA ARG A 108 -7.55 17.34 6.98
C ARG A 108 -6.93 18.41 7.88
N ALA A 109 -7.68 18.92 8.85
CA ALA A 109 -7.18 19.95 9.78
C ALA A 109 -6.04 19.39 10.63
N THR A 110 -6.24 18.21 11.20
CA THR A 110 -5.21 17.51 12.00
C THR A 110 -4.01 17.13 11.13
N ALA A 111 -4.26 16.64 9.91
CA ALA A 111 -3.19 16.29 8.96
C ALA A 111 -2.30 17.50 8.63
N LEU A 112 -2.90 18.64 8.28
CA LEU A 112 -2.14 19.86 7.98
C LEU A 112 -1.38 20.39 9.20
N HIS A 113 -1.94 20.24 10.40
CA HIS A 113 -1.23 20.57 11.64
C HIS A 113 0.00 19.67 11.83
N ASN A 114 -0.18 18.35 11.71
CA ASN A 114 0.91 17.37 11.86
C ASN A 114 2.03 17.61 10.84
N ILE A 115 1.66 17.85 9.58
CA ILE A 115 2.61 18.15 8.50
C ILE A 115 3.40 19.44 8.83
N ARG A 116 2.75 20.48 9.32
CA ARG A 116 3.42 21.73 9.70
C ARG A 116 4.44 21.53 10.80
N VAL A 117 4.18 20.63 11.74
CA VAL A 117 5.07 20.35 12.87
C VAL A 117 6.19 19.40 12.47
N LEU A 118 5.86 18.31 11.76
CA LEU A 118 6.79 17.22 11.52
C LEU A 118 7.63 17.39 10.24
N CYS A 119 7.08 18.08 9.22
CA CYS A 119 7.75 18.29 7.93
C CYS A 119 7.52 19.72 7.41
N PRO A 120 8.14 20.75 8.04
CA PRO A 120 7.92 22.15 7.66
C PRO A 120 8.24 22.46 6.20
N SER A 121 9.15 21.71 5.57
CA SER A 121 9.59 21.92 4.18
C SER A 121 8.47 21.76 3.15
N ILE A 122 7.43 20.94 3.44
CA ILE A 122 6.26 20.77 2.56
C ILE A 122 5.01 21.48 3.08
N ALA A 123 5.06 22.05 4.29
CA ALA A 123 3.87 22.53 4.98
C ALA A 123 3.13 23.65 4.22
N ALA A 124 3.84 24.65 3.71
CA ALA A 124 3.21 25.74 2.95
C ALA A 124 2.51 25.22 1.70
N TYR A 125 3.15 24.30 0.97
CA TYR A 125 2.54 23.68 -0.22
C TYR A 125 1.30 22.84 0.14
N ALA A 126 1.38 22.03 1.18
CA ALA A 126 0.28 21.22 1.66
C ALA A 126 -0.92 22.08 2.11
N ILE A 127 -0.66 23.14 2.88
CA ILE A 127 -1.70 24.08 3.33
C ILE A 127 -2.31 24.82 2.15
N ASN A 128 -1.52 25.35 1.23
CA ASN A 128 -2.04 26.00 0.02
C ASN A 128 -2.91 25.07 -0.84
N THR A 129 -2.61 23.77 -0.82
CA THR A 129 -3.31 22.77 -1.63
C THR A 129 -4.59 22.27 -0.98
N TYR A 130 -4.60 22.11 0.36
CA TYR A 130 -5.63 21.33 1.06
C TYR A 130 -6.44 22.11 2.12
N ARG A 131 -6.08 23.35 2.47
CA ARG A 131 -6.81 24.10 3.50
C ARG A 131 -8.26 24.43 3.11
N GLU A 132 -8.51 24.65 1.81
CA GLU A 132 -9.85 24.94 1.33
C GLU A 132 -10.43 23.74 0.56
N PRO A 133 -11.76 23.55 0.58
CA PRO A 133 -12.42 22.50 -0.18
C PRO A 133 -12.18 22.66 -1.68
N ALA A 134 -11.55 21.68 -2.31
CA ALA A 134 -11.30 21.68 -3.76
C ALA A 134 -12.56 21.27 -4.53
N ARG A 135 -12.77 21.88 -5.71
CA ARG A 135 -13.82 21.48 -6.65
C ARG A 135 -13.48 20.15 -7.31
N VAL A 136 -14.46 19.26 -7.39
CA VAL A 136 -14.33 17.94 -8.01
C VAL A 136 -15.44 17.76 -9.03
N PHE A 137 -15.06 17.68 -10.30
CA PHE A 137 -15.98 17.53 -11.41
C PHE A 137 -16.24 16.08 -11.75
N ILE A 138 -17.50 15.70 -11.89
CA ILE A 138 -17.95 14.38 -12.31
C ILE A 138 -18.40 14.43 -13.76
N VAL A 139 -18.17 13.35 -14.49
CA VAL A 139 -18.70 13.21 -15.87
C VAL A 139 -20.24 13.36 -15.80
N GLY A 140 -20.81 14.20 -16.66
CA GLY A 140 -22.22 14.54 -16.62
C GLY A 140 -22.55 15.90 -15.99
N GLY A 141 -21.51 16.68 -15.60
CA GLY A 141 -21.65 18.09 -15.19
C GLY A 141 -21.95 18.31 -13.71
N GLN A 142 -21.96 17.27 -12.89
CA GLN A 142 -22.09 17.42 -11.44
C GLN A 142 -20.78 17.88 -10.80
N GLU A 143 -20.89 18.68 -9.76
CA GLU A 143 -19.77 19.18 -8.97
C GLU A 143 -19.91 18.77 -7.50
N LEU A 144 -18.81 18.29 -6.93
CA LEU A 144 -18.65 18.04 -5.51
C LEU A 144 -17.55 18.93 -4.93
N ARG A 145 -17.52 19.04 -3.61
CA ARG A 145 -16.43 19.68 -2.88
C ARG A 145 -15.72 18.67 -1.98
N SER A 146 -14.41 18.54 -2.19
CA SER A 146 -13.54 17.70 -1.37
C SER A 146 -13.05 18.51 -0.16
N SER A 147 -13.67 18.29 1.00
CA SER A 147 -13.37 18.99 2.25
C SER A 147 -12.47 18.22 3.21
N GLU A 148 -12.42 16.89 3.08
CA GLU A 148 -11.62 16.01 3.92
C GLU A 148 -10.65 15.16 3.09
N GLY A 149 -9.71 14.53 3.77
CA GLY A 149 -8.75 13.62 3.16
C GLY A 149 -7.73 14.26 2.24
N THR A 150 -7.00 13.40 1.53
CA THR A 150 -6.11 13.75 0.43
C THR A 150 -6.62 13.17 -0.88
N THR A 151 -6.37 13.86 -1.98
CA THR A 151 -6.85 13.42 -3.30
C THR A 151 -6.06 12.21 -3.79
N GLN A 152 -6.72 11.07 -3.96
CA GLN A 152 -6.11 9.90 -4.61
C GLN A 152 -5.75 10.24 -6.06
N GLY A 153 -4.45 10.27 -6.38
CA GLY A 153 -3.90 10.74 -7.65
C GLY A 153 -3.06 12.02 -7.54
N ASP A 154 -3.05 12.68 -6.39
CA ASP A 154 -2.10 13.75 -6.10
C ASP A 154 -0.70 13.16 -5.83
N PRO A 155 0.37 13.67 -6.45
CA PRO A 155 1.73 13.18 -6.24
C PRO A 155 2.21 13.20 -4.78
N LEU A 156 1.66 14.10 -3.96
CA LEU A 156 2.01 14.23 -2.54
C LEU A 156 1.08 13.46 -1.60
N ALA A 157 -0.04 12.90 -2.08
CA ALA A 157 -1.04 12.27 -1.23
C ALA A 157 -0.44 11.21 -0.29
N MET A 158 0.43 10.34 -0.81
CA MET A 158 1.10 9.31 -0.02
C MET A 158 2.01 9.89 1.07
N SER A 159 2.81 10.90 0.73
CA SER A 159 3.71 11.57 1.69
C SER A 159 2.93 12.30 2.78
N LEU A 160 1.88 13.02 2.40
CA LEU A 160 1.03 13.73 3.35
C LEU A 160 0.32 12.76 4.30
N TYR A 161 -0.20 11.66 3.76
CA TYR A 161 -0.84 10.61 4.54
C TYR A 161 0.11 9.97 5.54
N ALA A 162 1.30 9.57 5.10
CA ALA A 162 2.32 8.95 5.93
C ALA A 162 2.74 9.83 7.12
N ILE A 163 3.02 11.11 6.87
CA ILE A 163 3.42 12.06 7.91
C ILE A 163 2.24 12.34 8.87
N SER A 164 1.02 12.45 8.34
CA SER A 164 -0.15 12.75 9.15
C SER A 164 -0.46 11.69 10.20
N LEU A 165 -0.11 10.42 9.96
CA LEU A 165 -0.34 9.32 10.89
C LEU A 165 0.78 9.13 11.92
N GLN A 166 1.91 9.86 11.85
CA GLN A 166 3.02 9.68 12.78
C GLN A 166 2.64 9.82 14.27
N PRO A 167 1.78 10.77 14.68
CA PRO A 167 1.34 10.84 16.06
C PRO A 167 0.58 9.59 16.54
N LEU A 168 -0.21 8.96 15.65
CA LEU A 168 -0.89 7.68 15.93
C LEU A 168 0.13 6.55 16.10
N ILE A 169 1.04 6.41 15.15
CA ILE A 169 2.08 5.37 15.14
C ILE A 169 2.93 5.46 16.42
N THR A 170 3.38 6.66 16.77
CA THR A 170 4.16 6.92 17.99
C THR A 170 3.36 6.58 19.26
N ARG A 171 2.08 6.95 19.28
CA ARG A 171 1.22 6.67 20.43
C ARG A 171 1.02 5.16 20.63
N LEU A 172 0.77 4.43 19.57
CA LEU A 172 0.64 2.96 19.61
C LEU A 172 1.93 2.30 20.11
N GLN A 173 3.09 2.78 19.66
CA GLN A 173 4.40 2.28 20.10
C GLN A 173 4.66 2.50 21.59
N VAL A 174 4.15 3.59 22.15
CA VAL A 174 4.28 3.88 23.59
C VAL A 174 3.30 3.05 24.42
N LYS A 175 2.11 2.74 23.87
CA LYS A 175 1.02 2.07 24.59
C LYS A 175 1.10 0.56 24.59
N SER A 176 1.74 -0.03 23.59
CA SER A 176 1.84 -1.49 23.43
C SER A 176 3.26 -1.92 23.11
N ALA A 177 3.65 -3.09 23.60
CA ALA A 177 4.90 -3.74 23.24
C ALA A 177 4.82 -4.52 21.91
N ALA A 178 3.66 -4.55 21.25
CA ALA A 178 3.54 -5.14 19.92
C ALA A 178 4.46 -4.43 18.92
N SER A 179 5.20 -5.20 18.15
CA SER A 179 5.95 -4.69 16.99
C SER A 179 4.97 -4.28 15.91
N GLN A 180 5.18 -3.14 15.27
CA GLN A 180 4.28 -2.63 14.24
C GLN A 180 5.03 -2.21 12.98
N CYS A 181 4.36 -2.33 11.83
CA CYS A 181 4.82 -1.80 10.56
C CYS A 181 3.63 -1.24 9.78
N TRP A 182 3.88 -0.16 9.03
CA TRP A 182 2.88 0.55 8.26
C TRP A 182 3.30 0.72 6.81
N TYR A 183 2.43 0.39 5.90
CA TYR A 183 2.58 0.73 4.49
C TYR A 183 1.33 1.49 4.01
N ALA A 184 1.41 2.81 4.02
CA ALA A 184 0.26 3.70 3.85
C ALA A 184 -0.82 3.43 4.93
N ASP A 185 -1.97 2.94 4.49
CA ASP A 185 -3.09 2.57 5.33
C ASP A 185 -3.05 1.13 5.84
N ASP A 186 -2.23 0.28 5.24
CA ASP A 186 -2.03 -1.09 5.71
C ASP A 186 -1.16 -1.06 6.98
N ALA A 187 -1.80 -1.22 8.14
CA ALA A 187 -1.15 -1.33 9.44
C ALA A 187 -1.07 -2.78 9.90
N THR A 188 0.04 -3.14 10.51
CA THR A 188 0.28 -4.49 11.01
C THR A 188 0.86 -4.42 12.41
N GLY A 189 0.29 -5.20 13.35
CA GLY A 189 0.78 -5.38 14.70
C GLY A 189 1.14 -6.84 14.97
N CYS A 190 2.32 -7.13 15.52
CA CYS A 190 2.82 -8.49 15.73
C CYS A 190 3.44 -8.65 17.12
N GLY A 191 3.21 -9.82 17.77
CA GLY A 191 3.78 -10.15 19.08
C GLY A 191 2.90 -11.08 19.92
N PRO A 192 3.08 -11.06 21.25
CA PRO A 192 2.20 -11.75 22.18
C PRO A 192 0.75 -11.28 22.07
N LEU A 193 -0.22 -12.18 22.22
CA LEU A 193 -1.65 -11.87 22.07
C LEU A 193 -2.12 -10.68 22.91
N GLY A 194 -1.66 -10.56 24.15
CA GLY A 194 -2.02 -9.44 25.04
C GLY A 194 -1.53 -8.08 24.51
N ASP A 195 -0.32 -8.05 23.96
CA ASP A 195 0.27 -6.84 23.40
C ASP A 195 -0.44 -6.45 22.10
N VAL A 196 -0.75 -7.42 21.23
CA VAL A 196 -1.51 -7.19 19.99
C VAL A 196 -2.93 -6.70 20.31
N LYS A 197 -3.57 -7.22 21.36
CA LYS A 197 -4.89 -6.74 21.83
C LYS A 197 -4.80 -5.29 22.33
N THR A 198 -3.81 -4.97 23.13
CA THR A 198 -3.58 -3.62 23.64
C THR A 198 -3.34 -2.63 22.49
N TRP A 199 -2.55 -3.05 21.50
CA TRP A 199 -2.30 -2.26 20.28
C TRP A 199 -3.58 -2.01 19.50
N TRP A 200 -4.42 -3.05 19.31
CA TRP A 200 -5.71 -2.95 18.66
C TRP A 200 -6.67 -2.00 19.38
N ASP A 201 -6.80 -2.14 20.70
CA ASP A 201 -7.72 -1.32 21.49
C ASP A 201 -7.33 0.16 21.45
N GLU A 202 -6.03 0.45 21.53
CA GLU A 202 -5.53 1.82 21.39
C GLU A 202 -5.74 2.35 19.96
N LEU A 203 -5.56 1.52 18.93
CA LEU A 203 -5.81 1.89 17.54
C LEU A 203 -7.28 2.29 17.32
N MET A 204 -8.23 1.53 17.89
CA MET A 204 -9.66 1.81 17.80
C MET A 204 -10.07 3.12 18.49
N VAL A 205 -9.33 3.54 19.49
CA VAL A 205 -9.58 4.80 20.23
C VAL A 205 -8.89 5.99 19.55
N SER A 206 -7.64 5.80 19.14
CA SER A 206 -6.76 6.89 18.69
C SER A 206 -6.78 7.13 17.18
N GLY A 207 -7.22 6.16 16.39
CA GLY A 207 -7.34 6.26 14.94
C GLY A 207 -8.42 7.23 14.46
N PRO A 208 -9.68 7.10 14.93
CA PRO A 208 -10.81 7.91 14.43
C PRO A 208 -10.60 9.41 14.49
N PRO A 209 -10.00 10.02 15.53
CA PRO A 209 -9.71 11.46 15.55
C PRO A 209 -8.81 11.95 14.43
N LEU A 210 -7.95 11.06 13.87
CA LEU A 210 -7.12 11.36 12.72
C LEU A 210 -7.78 11.01 11.39
N GLY A 211 -8.97 10.40 11.42
CA GLY A 211 -9.67 9.91 10.23
C GLY A 211 -9.22 8.53 9.77
N TYR A 212 -8.57 7.75 10.64
CA TYR A 212 -8.20 6.37 10.40
C TYR A 212 -9.21 5.44 11.07
N PHE A 213 -10.04 4.76 10.27
CA PHE A 213 -11.14 3.93 10.75
C PHE A 213 -10.90 2.46 10.40
N PRO A 214 -10.31 1.65 11.33
CA PRO A 214 -10.20 0.21 11.11
C PRO A 214 -11.58 -0.43 10.89
N ASN A 215 -11.67 -1.38 9.98
CA ASN A 215 -12.87 -2.18 9.75
C ASN A 215 -12.68 -3.57 10.36
N PRO A 216 -13.20 -3.85 11.58
CA PRO A 216 -12.94 -5.11 12.27
C PRO A 216 -13.33 -6.34 11.45
N GLN A 217 -14.42 -6.28 10.68
CA GLN A 217 -14.91 -7.40 9.86
C GLN A 217 -13.99 -7.75 8.69
N LYS A 218 -13.08 -6.84 8.30
CA LYS A 218 -12.09 -7.05 7.24
C LYS A 218 -10.68 -7.25 7.78
N CYS A 219 -10.47 -7.00 9.08
CA CYS A 219 -9.21 -7.26 9.74
C CYS A 219 -9.01 -8.76 10.00
N TRP A 220 -7.75 -9.20 9.96
CA TRP A 220 -7.39 -10.60 10.17
C TRP A 220 -6.30 -10.73 11.21
N LEU A 221 -6.56 -11.58 12.22
CA LEU A 221 -5.59 -12.03 13.19
C LEU A 221 -5.10 -13.43 12.77
N ILE A 222 -3.86 -13.52 12.33
CA ILE A 222 -3.18 -14.76 12.03
C ILE A 222 -2.49 -15.20 13.32
N VAL A 223 -2.73 -16.42 13.78
CA VAL A 223 -2.21 -16.94 15.04
C VAL A 223 -1.48 -18.26 14.84
N LYS A 224 -0.51 -18.54 15.69
CA LYS A 224 0.07 -19.88 15.77
C LYS A 224 -1.00 -20.89 16.20
N PRO A 225 -0.99 -22.15 15.70
CA PRO A 225 -2.06 -23.13 15.96
C PRO A 225 -2.38 -23.32 17.45
N GLU A 226 -1.36 -23.38 18.31
CA GLU A 226 -1.49 -23.54 19.76
C GLU A 226 -2.06 -22.29 20.46
N LYS A 227 -2.15 -21.17 19.79
CA LYS A 227 -2.68 -19.89 20.30
C LYS A 227 -4.10 -19.58 19.82
N GLU A 228 -4.70 -20.43 19.01
CA GLU A 228 -6.04 -20.20 18.44
C GLU A 228 -7.12 -20.01 19.52
N ARG A 229 -7.16 -20.90 20.50
CA ARG A 229 -8.15 -20.83 21.60
C ARG A 229 -7.96 -19.58 22.46
N PRO A 230 -6.76 -19.27 22.99
CA PRO A 230 -6.53 -18.02 23.71
C PRO A 230 -6.86 -16.76 22.88
N ALA A 231 -6.58 -16.77 21.58
CA ALA A 231 -6.90 -15.66 20.69
C ALA A 231 -8.42 -15.42 20.60
N LYS A 232 -9.22 -16.49 20.42
CA LYS A 232 -10.69 -16.42 20.41
C LYS A 232 -11.27 -15.89 21.73
N GLU A 233 -10.65 -16.20 22.85
CA GLU A 233 -11.06 -15.70 24.16
C GLU A 233 -10.72 -14.22 24.33
N ILE A 234 -9.48 -13.79 23.99
CA ILE A 234 -9.00 -12.41 24.15
C ILE A 234 -9.71 -11.44 23.19
N PHE A 235 -10.02 -11.88 21.95
CA PHE A 235 -10.68 -11.08 20.92
C PHE A 235 -12.19 -11.33 20.81
N SER A 236 -12.82 -12.01 21.80
CA SER A 236 -14.23 -12.41 21.79
C SER A 236 -15.22 -11.25 21.64
N GLU A 237 -14.86 -10.06 22.11
CA GLU A 237 -15.69 -8.84 22.00
C GLU A 237 -15.49 -8.10 20.67
N THR A 238 -14.66 -8.63 19.77
CA THR A 238 -14.38 -8.03 18.47
C THR A 238 -15.02 -8.85 17.34
N THR A 239 -15.16 -8.23 16.16
CA THR A 239 -15.57 -8.94 14.93
C THR A 239 -14.39 -9.24 14.00
N ILE A 240 -13.15 -9.23 14.53
CA ILE A 240 -11.94 -9.56 13.80
C ILE A 240 -11.98 -11.05 13.40
N ASN A 241 -11.58 -11.33 12.17
CA ASN A 241 -11.44 -12.71 11.71
C ASN A 241 -10.15 -13.31 12.28
N ILE A 242 -10.22 -14.55 12.78
CA ILE A 242 -9.07 -15.27 13.34
C ILE A 242 -8.80 -16.50 12.46
N THR A 243 -7.53 -16.74 12.14
CA THR A 243 -7.11 -17.90 11.34
C THR A 243 -5.74 -18.41 11.80
N THR A 244 -5.52 -19.71 11.66
CA THR A 244 -4.23 -20.38 11.83
C THR A 244 -3.54 -20.65 10.49
N GLU A 245 -4.24 -20.48 9.37
CA GLU A 245 -3.72 -20.73 8.04
C GLU A 245 -2.79 -19.59 7.58
N GLY A 246 -3.35 -18.46 7.24
CA GLY A 246 -2.61 -17.30 6.76
C GLY A 246 -3.48 -16.35 5.94
N ARG A 247 -2.88 -15.23 5.54
CA ARG A 247 -3.53 -14.22 4.69
C ARG A 247 -2.52 -13.54 3.77
N LYS A 248 -3.05 -12.95 2.70
CA LYS A 248 -2.26 -12.07 1.81
C LYS A 248 -1.98 -10.77 2.54
N HIS A 249 -0.71 -10.40 2.62
CA HIS A 249 -0.23 -9.13 3.15
C HIS A 249 0.65 -8.45 2.11
N LEU A 250 0.27 -7.24 1.67
CA LEU A 250 0.97 -6.47 0.64
C LEU A 250 1.30 -7.30 -0.63
N GLY A 251 0.43 -8.24 -0.99
CA GLY A 251 0.60 -9.09 -2.17
C GLY A 251 1.44 -10.36 -1.96
N ALA A 252 1.97 -10.60 -0.76
CA ALA A 252 2.66 -11.82 -0.39
C ALA A 252 1.85 -12.67 0.59
N ALA A 253 2.17 -13.96 0.73
CA ALA A 253 1.60 -14.84 1.75
C ALA A 253 2.28 -14.63 3.10
N LEU A 254 1.47 -14.55 4.17
CA LEU A 254 1.91 -14.50 5.56
C LEU A 254 1.08 -15.51 6.36
N GLY A 255 1.71 -16.43 7.08
CA GLY A 255 1.04 -17.48 7.86
C GLY A 255 1.72 -18.84 7.75
N SER A 256 0.94 -19.91 7.69
CA SER A 256 1.41 -21.30 7.65
C SER A 256 2.15 -21.62 6.33
N ARG A 257 2.95 -22.68 6.39
CA ARG A 257 3.66 -23.19 5.21
C ARG A 257 2.68 -23.66 4.13
N ASP A 258 1.61 -24.35 4.53
CA ASP A 258 0.60 -24.86 3.59
C ASP A 258 -0.10 -23.73 2.84
N PHE A 259 -0.52 -22.68 3.55
CA PHE A 259 -1.09 -21.48 2.91
C PHE A 259 -0.11 -20.79 1.95
N PHE A 260 1.18 -20.76 2.32
CA PHE A 260 2.23 -20.22 1.47
C PHE A 260 2.34 -21.02 0.15
N GLU A 261 2.42 -22.34 0.24
CA GLU A 261 2.57 -23.23 -0.91
C GLU A 261 1.36 -23.13 -1.85
N GLU A 262 0.14 -23.22 -1.31
CA GLU A 262 -1.11 -23.05 -2.06
C GLU A 262 -1.16 -21.70 -2.78
N HIS A 263 -0.78 -20.62 -2.08
CA HIS A 263 -0.75 -19.27 -2.70
C HIS A 263 0.25 -19.15 -3.84
N VAL A 264 1.43 -19.76 -3.71
CA VAL A 264 2.46 -19.73 -4.76
C VAL A 264 2.02 -20.56 -5.95
N ASP A 265 1.47 -21.76 -5.73
CA ASP A 265 0.98 -22.65 -6.77
C ASP A 265 -0.16 -21.99 -7.58
N GLU A 266 -1.17 -21.40 -6.90
CA GLU A 266 -2.24 -20.63 -7.55
C GLU A 266 -1.68 -19.56 -8.50
N LYS A 267 -0.64 -18.84 -8.05
CA LYS A 267 -0.04 -17.76 -8.84
C LYS A 267 0.81 -18.27 -10.00
N VAL A 268 1.54 -19.34 -9.78
CA VAL A 268 2.32 -19.99 -10.85
C VAL A 268 1.40 -20.50 -11.98
N GLU A 269 0.29 -21.14 -11.63
CA GLU A 269 -0.72 -21.59 -12.62
C GLU A 269 -1.29 -20.38 -13.39
N GLU A 270 -1.65 -19.31 -12.70
CA GLU A 270 -2.14 -18.07 -13.33
C GLU A 270 -1.10 -17.52 -14.34
N TRP A 271 0.18 -17.47 -13.95
CA TRP A 271 1.25 -16.93 -14.82
C TRP A 271 1.55 -17.87 -15.99
N VAL A 272 1.54 -19.18 -15.79
CA VAL A 272 1.68 -20.17 -16.88
C VAL A 272 0.58 -19.97 -17.91
N ALA A 273 -0.68 -19.83 -17.48
CA ALA A 273 -1.79 -19.57 -18.37
C ALA A 273 -1.65 -18.23 -19.14
N GLN A 274 -1.11 -17.20 -18.47
CA GLN A 274 -0.85 -15.89 -19.11
C GLN A 274 0.29 -15.97 -20.13
N VAL A 275 1.38 -16.68 -19.82
CA VAL A 275 2.50 -16.92 -20.76
C VAL A 275 1.99 -17.70 -22.00
N THR A 276 1.20 -18.74 -21.80
CA THR A 276 0.65 -19.54 -22.88
C THR A 276 -0.23 -18.70 -23.82
N ARG A 277 -1.17 -17.92 -23.27
CA ARG A 277 -1.99 -17.01 -24.08
C ARG A 277 -1.16 -15.95 -24.81
N LEU A 278 -0.10 -15.46 -24.18
CA LEU A 278 0.78 -14.48 -24.80
C LEU A 278 1.60 -15.11 -25.93
N ALA A 279 2.00 -16.39 -25.79
CA ALA A 279 2.67 -17.15 -26.84
C ALA A 279 1.76 -17.36 -28.06
N GLU A 280 0.50 -17.73 -27.84
CA GLU A 280 -0.50 -17.82 -28.92
C GLU A 280 -0.66 -16.49 -29.66
N PHE A 281 -0.77 -15.38 -28.93
CA PHE A 281 -0.87 -14.05 -29.53
C PHE A 281 0.41 -13.65 -30.29
N ALA A 282 1.57 -14.14 -29.86
CA ALA A 282 2.86 -13.85 -30.49
C ALA A 282 2.96 -14.41 -31.92
N THR A 283 2.19 -15.43 -32.27
CA THR A 283 2.16 -16.01 -33.64
C THR A 283 1.72 -14.96 -34.68
N THR A 284 0.86 -14.04 -34.30
CA THR A 284 0.34 -12.96 -35.17
C THR A 284 0.91 -11.58 -34.86
N GLN A 285 1.30 -11.35 -33.60
CA GLN A 285 1.74 -10.07 -33.07
C GLN A 285 3.01 -10.21 -32.20
N PRO A 286 4.17 -10.55 -32.79
CA PRO A 286 5.37 -10.88 -32.00
C PRO A 286 5.91 -9.70 -31.18
N GLN A 287 5.99 -8.50 -31.76
CA GLN A 287 6.55 -7.32 -31.06
C GLN A 287 5.70 -6.82 -29.88
N PRO A 288 4.36 -6.66 -30.01
CA PRO A 288 3.49 -6.35 -28.87
C PRO A 288 3.56 -7.41 -27.77
N SER A 289 3.62 -8.72 -28.13
CA SER A 289 3.74 -9.82 -27.18
C SER A 289 5.03 -9.76 -26.39
N TYR A 290 6.15 -9.51 -27.08
CA TYR A 290 7.44 -9.33 -26.43
C TYR A 290 7.44 -8.13 -25.47
N ALA A 291 6.88 -7.00 -25.89
CA ALA A 291 6.75 -5.82 -25.03
C ALA A 291 5.87 -6.10 -23.80
N ALA A 292 4.73 -6.77 -23.96
CA ALA A 292 3.87 -7.17 -22.85
C ALA A 292 4.54 -8.13 -21.89
N PHE A 293 5.36 -9.06 -22.40
CA PHE A 293 6.17 -9.95 -21.57
C PHE A 293 7.23 -9.18 -20.77
N VAL A 294 8.05 -8.39 -21.46
CA VAL A 294 9.22 -7.71 -20.86
C VAL A 294 8.82 -6.59 -19.91
N PHE A 295 7.85 -5.77 -20.29
CA PHE A 295 7.44 -4.60 -19.50
C PHE A 295 6.27 -4.84 -18.56
N GLY A 296 5.60 -5.98 -18.66
CA GLY A 296 4.45 -6.33 -17.86
C GLY A 296 4.61 -7.62 -17.08
N LEU A 297 4.44 -8.75 -17.77
CA LEU A 297 4.24 -10.04 -17.13
C LEU A 297 5.41 -10.50 -16.26
N ARG A 298 6.65 -10.38 -16.73
CA ARG A 298 7.84 -10.85 -15.99
C ARG A 298 8.04 -10.16 -14.63
N HIS A 299 7.51 -8.95 -14.43
CA HIS A 299 7.65 -8.24 -13.17
C HIS A 299 6.80 -8.83 -12.04
N ARG A 300 5.78 -9.64 -12.37
CA ARG A 300 4.90 -10.25 -11.38
C ARG A 300 5.63 -11.28 -10.52
N TRP A 301 6.30 -12.25 -11.15
CA TRP A 301 7.09 -13.24 -10.38
C TRP A 301 8.38 -12.67 -9.80
N THR A 302 8.95 -11.61 -10.38
CA THR A 302 10.10 -10.92 -9.77
C THR A 302 9.74 -10.38 -8.38
N TYR A 303 8.52 -9.87 -8.19
CA TYR A 303 8.06 -9.44 -6.86
C TYR A 303 7.98 -10.63 -5.88
N PHE A 304 7.46 -11.77 -6.31
CA PHE A 304 7.40 -13.00 -5.50
C PHE A 304 8.81 -13.49 -5.12
N LEU A 305 9.74 -13.53 -6.07
CA LEU A 305 11.15 -13.88 -5.80
C LEU A 305 11.81 -12.98 -4.76
N ARG A 306 11.34 -11.75 -4.61
CA ARG A 306 11.88 -10.77 -3.66
C ARG A 306 11.15 -10.75 -2.33
N THR A 307 9.93 -11.28 -2.26
CA THR A 307 9.09 -11.20 -1.07
C THR A 307 8.83 -12.55 -0.39
N LEU A 308 9.04 -13.64 -1.10
CA LEU A 308 8.75 -14.98 -0.60
C LEU A 308 10.04 -15.82 -0.54
N PRO A 309 10.31 -16.55 0.56
CA PRO A 309 11.48 -17.41 0.67
C PRO A 309 11.30 -18.69 -0.15
N ASP A 310 12.39 -19.26 -0.63
CA ASP A 310 12.49 -20.62 -1.19
C ASP A 310 11.45 -20.99 -2.25
N ILE A 311 11.02 -20.02 -3.08
CA ILE A 311 9.99 -20.26 -4.13
C ILE A 311 10.57 -20.83 -5.42
N ALA A 312 11.89 -20.93 -5.58
CA ALA A 312 12.51 -21.38 -6.81
C ALA A 312 11.97 -22.74 -7.32
N PRO A 313 11.75 -23.77 -6.47
CA PRO A 313 11.20 -25.04 -6.91
C PRO A 313 9.80 -24.93 -7.53
N PHE A 314 8.96 -24.04 -7.03
CA PHE A 314 7.60 -23.82 -7.52
C PHE A 314 7.56 -23.17 -8.91
N LEU A 315 8.63 -22.49 -9.32
CA LEU A 315 8.69 -21.77 -10.60
C LEU A 315 9.11 -22.65 -11.78
N GLU A 316 9.43 -23.93 -11.59
CA GLU A 316 9.83 -24.83 -12.69
C GLU A 316 8.79 -24.91 -13.81
N LEU A 317 7.50 -24.97 -13.48
CA LEU A 317 6.41 -25.00 -14.47
C LEU A 317 6.40 -23.73 -15.32
N LEU A 318 6.58 -22.59 -14.67
CA LEU A 318 6.66 -21.28 -15.33
C LEU A 318 7.87 -21.19 -16.24
N GLU A 319 9.04 -21.64 -15.79
CA GLU A 319 10.27 -21.68 -16.61
C GLU A 319 10.09 -22.55 -17.85
N ARG A 320 9.48 -23.73 -17.70
CA ARG A 320 9.16 -24.61 -18.82
C ARG A 320 8.18 -23.96 -19.81
N ALA A 321 7.17 -23.24 -19.31
CA ALA A 321 6.20 -22.53 -20.16
C ALA A 321 6.89 -21.39 -20.95
N ILE A 322 7.75 -20.61 -20.29
CA ILE A 322 8.54 -19.55 -20.93
C ILE A 322 9.49 -20.12 -21.98
N SER A 323 10.22 -21.20 -21.65
CA SER A 323 11.20 -21.82 -22.55
C SER A 323 10.56 -22.44 -23.80
N ARG A 324 9.32 -22.92 -23.71
CA ARG A 324 8.57 -23.46 -24.83
C ARG A 324 7.90 -22.39 -25.69
N SER A 325 7.73 -21.18 -25.16
CA SER A 325 7.08 -20.10 -25.88
C SER A 325 8.01 -19.49 -26.93
N GLU A 326 7.54 -19.35 -28.18
CA GLU A 326 8.28 -18.71 -29.28
C GLU A 326 8.53 -17.19 -29.07
N ILE A 327 7.97 -16.62 -28.02
CA ILE A 327 8.26 -15.24 -27.59
C ILE A 327 9.78 -15.03 -27.44
N HIS A 328 10.51 -16.11 -27.21
CA HIS A 328 11.93 -16.19 -27.01
C HIS A 328 12.78 -16.24 -28.29
N GLN A 329 12.25 -16.83 -29.36
CA GLN A 329 13.03 -17.13 -30.56
C GLN A 329 13.31 -15.90 -31.43
N GLY A 330 12.51 -14.82 -31.27
CA GLY A 330 12.67 -13.60 -32.06
C GLY A 330 13.85 -12.69 -31.63
N THR A 331 14.55 -12.97 -30.53
CA THR A 331 15.54 -12.04 -29.96
C THR A 331 16.97 -12.60 -29.89
N GLY A 332 17.22 -13.87 -30.21
CA GLY A 332 18.55 -14.50 -30.12
C GLY A 332 19.19 -14.51 -28.72
N ALA A 333 18.46 -14.07 -27.69
CA ALA A 333 18.94 -14.01 -26.32
C ALA A 333 18.42 -15.19 -25.50
N SER A 334 19.31 -16.03 -25.03
CA SER A 334 19.01 -17.12 -24.09
C SER A 334 18.70 -16.51 -22.72
N PHE A 335 17.44 -16.52 -22.31
CA PHE A 335 17.00 -16.03 -21.00
C PHE A 335 17.12 -17.13 -19.94
N LYS A 336 18.19 -17.14 -19.19
CA LYS A 336 18.21 -17.78 -17.86
C LYS A 336 17.66 -16.79 -16.85
N ILE A 337 16.38 -16.91 -16.50
CA ILE A 337 15.68 -15.97 -15.59
C ILE A 337 16.07 -16.23 -14.13
N LEU A 338 16.51 -17.44 -13.76
CA LEU A 338 16.63 -17.87 -12.37
C LEU A 338 17.98 -18.43 -11.93
N THR A 339 19.03 -18.37 -12.73
CA THR A 339 20.34 -18.98 -12.35
C THR A 339 21.47 -18.00 -12.09
N ASN A 340 21.23 -16.73 -11.88
CA ASN A 340 22.26 -15.83 -11.33
C ASN A 340 21.83 -15.34 -9.95
N ARG A 341 22.29 -16.06 -8.94
CA ARG A 341 22.57 -15.50 -7.62
C ARG A 341 23.73 -14.53 -7.69
#